data_90f0c3331f89570150cfcea63a87f0d2
#
_entry.id   90f0c3331f89570150cfcea63a87f0d2
#
_cell.length_a   1.000
_cell.length_b   1.000
_cell.length_c   1.000
_cell.angle_alpha   90.00
_cell.angle_beta   90.00
_cell.angle_gamma   90.00
#
_symmetry.space_group_name_H-M   'P 1'
#
loop_
_entity.id
_entity.type
_entity.pdbx_description
1 polymer ?
#
loop_
_entity_poly.entity_id
_entity_poly.type
_entity_poly.pdbx_seq_one_letter_code
_entity_poly.pdbx_strand_id
1 'polypeptide(L)'
;MNQNSQFVFDAGTLALDLLNTWRFDGDQALDLLQSPEDVVTWLAAVGLPGDASFPELSSSPPNRRILLDEAIWLRQDILLIVQSLVDEELPPPYTVHALNRILTESGTSFRLDSLIITSEEEQSEGMQDQLVLNTHEYASSVLGVLQPIALSAARIVTEANPIRIRQCAAGNCMYWFLDTSKSGRRRWCSMSRCGNRAKAAKHYRHQSEPS
;
A
#
# COMPACT_ATOMS: atom_id res chain seq x y z
N MET A 1 16.54 15.78 -6.10
CA MET A 1 16.54 14.32 -5.84
C MET A 1 15.09 13.87 -5.89
N ASN A 2 14.77 12.87 -6.70
CA ASN A 2 13.38 12.43 -6.91
C ASN A 2 12.88 11.75 -5.63
N GLN A 3 11.96 12.38 -4.88
CA GLN A 3 11.37 11.81 -3.65
C GLN A 3 10.66 10.47 -3.89
N ASN A 4 10.31 10.16 -5.15
CA ASN A 4 9.67 8.90 -5.54
C ASN A 4 10.57 7.65 -5.41
N SER A 5 11.89 7.79 -5.23
CA SER A 5 12.81 6.65 -5.07
C SER A 5 12.89 6.11 -3.63
N GLN A 6 12.20 6.74 -2.70
CA GLN A 6 12.24 6.44 -1.27
C GLN A 6 11.30 5.29 -0.87
N PHE A 7 10.10 5.23 -1.47
CA PHE A 7 9.10 4.20 -1.19
C PHE A 7 9.33 2.92 -2.01
N VAL A 8 8.81 1.82 -1.51
CA VAL A 8 8.94 0.50 -2.13
C VAL A 8 7.57 -0.17 -2.16
N PHE A 9 7.16 -0.63 -3.33
CA PHE A 9 5.81 -1.15 -3.62
C PHE A 9 5.87 -2.59 -4.14
N ASP A 10 6.54 -3.49 -3.46
CA ASP A 10 6.69 -4.89 -3.85
C ASP A 10 6.26 -5.89 -2.76
N ALA A 11 5.49 -5.40 -1.77
CA ALA A 11 4.98 -6.24 -0.70
C ALA A 11 3.81 -7.14 -1.12
N GLY A 12 3.19 -6.88 -2.28
CA GLY A 12 2.11 -7.70 -2.85
C GLY A 12 0.71 -7.25 -2.45
N THR A 13 0.57 -6.32 -1.52
CA THR A 13 -0.70 -5.65 -1.17
C THR A 13 -0.45 -4.22 -0.71
N LEU A 14 -1.43 -3.35 -0.95
CA LEU A 14 -1.35 -1.93 -0.59
C LEU A 14 -1.16 -1.71 0.92
N ALA A 15 -1.81 -2.54 1.74
CA ALA A 15 -1.66 -2.48 3.20
C ALA A 15 -0.23 -2.79 3.64
N LEU A 16 0.41 -3.81 3.07
CA LEU A 16 1.80 -4.14 3.39
C LEU A 16 2.79 -3.12 2.83
N ASP A 17 2.47 -2.47 1.71
CA ASP A 17 3.28 -1.37 1.18
C ASP A 17 3.24 -0.15 2.11
N LEU A 18 2.07 0.17 2.71
CA LEU A 18 1.98 1.19 3.76
C LEU A 18 2.75 0.77 5.02
N LEU A 19 2.62 -0.47 5.47
CA LEU A 19 3.35 -1.00 6.62
C LEU A 19 4.86 -0.82 6.43
N ASN A 20 5.38 -1.05 5.23
CA ASN A 20 6.79 -0.96 4.90
C ASN A 20 7.32 0.48 4.73
N THR A 21 6.51 1.50 4.95
CA THR A 21 6.98 2.89 5.07
C THR A 21 7.77 3.12 6.36
N TRP A 22 7.69 2.22 7.32
CA TRP A 22 8.58 2.15 8.47
C TRP A 22 9.58 1.02 8.28
N ARG A 23 10.87 1.32 8.30
CA ARG A 23 11.94 0.38 7.98
C ARG A 23 13.20 0.66 8.77
N PHE A 24 14.16 -0.25 8.69
CA PHE A 24 15.54 0.01 9.09
C PHE A 24 16.40 0.39 7.89
N ASP A 25 17.27 1.36 8.09
CA ASP A 25 18.41 1.68 7.22
C ASP A 25 19.69 1.48 8.04
N GLY A 26 20.35 0.34 7.78
CA GLY A 26 21.38 -0.17 8.69
C GLY A 26 20.77 -0.55 10.05
N ASP A 27 21.26 0.08 11.12
CA ASP A 27 20.78 -0.14 12.49
C ASP A 27 19.81 0.96 12.98
N GLN A 28 19.47 1.92 12.10
CA GLN A 28 18.57 3.02 12.44
C GLN A 28 17.16 2.78 11.92
N ALA A 29 16.18 2.98 12.78
CA ALA A 29 14.78 3.01 12.36
C ALA A 29 14.52 4.29 11.55
N LEU A 30 13.92 4.12 10.38
CA LEU A 30 13.56 5.19 9.47
C LEU A 30 12.05 5.16 9.24
N ASP A 31 11.36 6.23 9.61
CA ASP A 31 9.99 6.46 9.24
C ASP A 31 9.96 7.35 7.97
N LEU A 32 9.28 6.87 6.93
CA LEU A 32 9.14 7.59 5.67
C LEU A 32 7.90 8.50 5.65
N LEU A 33 7.04 8.44 6.67
CA LEU A 33 5.87 9.28 6.83
C LEU A 33 6.11 10.25 7.99
N GLN A 34 6.86 11.31 7.73
CA GLN A 34 7.22 12.33 8.74
C GLN A 34 6.37 13.59 8.62
N SER A 35 5.77 13.80 7.44
CA SER A 35 4.94 14.96 7.13
C SER A 35 3.68 14.55 6.37
N PRO A 36 2.64 15.39 6.35
CA PRO A 36 1.47 15.18 5.50
C PRO A 36 1.82 15.03 4.03
N GLU A 37 2.84 15.75 3.56
CA GLU A 37 3.33 15.72 2.18
C GLU A 37 3.92 14.35 1.82
N ASP A 38 4.51 13.63 2.77
CA ASP A 38 5.01 12.28 2.56
C ASP A 38 3.84 11.32 2.30
N VAL A 39 2.73 11.45 3.04
CA VAL A 39 1.53 10.64 2.83
C VAL A 39 0.93 10.92 1.45
N VAL A 40 0.77 12.19 1.07
CA VAL A 40 0.26 12.59 -0.25
C VAL A 40 1.16 12.04 -1.36
N THR A 41 2.48 12.13 -1.19
CA THR A 41 3.45 11.58 -2.14
C THR A 41 3.34 10.07 -2.24
N TRP A 42 3.16 9.37 -1.13
CA TRP A 42 2.98 7.93 -1.10
C TRP A 42 1.68 7.51 -1.80
N LEU A 43 0.55 8.19 -1.50
CA LEU A 43 -0.75 7.95 -2.15
C LEU A 43 -0.66 8.12 -3.66
N ALA A 44 -0.05 9.20 -4.13
CA ALA A 44 0.15 9.44 -5.55
C ALA A 44 1.02 8.36 -6.21
N ALA A 45 2.05 7.88 -5.51
CA ALA A 45 2.95 6.84 -6.02
C ALA A 45 2.28 5.47 -6.18
N VAL A 46 1.24 5.17 -5.40
CA VAL A 46 0.43 3.95 -5.54
C VAL A 46 -0.79 4.14 -6.45
N GLY A 47 -0.92 5.30 -7.09
CA GLY A 47 -2.02 5.61 -8.01
C GLY A 47 -3.35 5.93 -7.31
N LEU A 48 -3.32 6.21 -6.01
CA LEU A 48 -4.49 6.68 -5.28
C LEU A 48 -4.65 8.19 -5.44
N PRO A 49 -5.89 8.70 -5.34
CA PRO A 49 -6.14 10.12 -5.43
C PRO A 49 -5.35 10.86 -4.34
N GLY A 50 -4.48 11.75 -4.78
CA GLY A 50 -3.76 12.66 -3.90
C GLY A 50 -4.49 13.98 -3.71
N ASP A 51 -3.72 15.00 -3.35
CA ASP A 51 -4.17 16.36 -3.01
C ASP A 51 -5.12 16.99 -4.06
N ALA A 52 -4.89 16.75 -5.36
CA ALA A 52 -5.68 17.35 -6.43
C ALA A 52 -7.14 16.85 -6.50
N SER A 53 -7.40 15.64 -6.02
CA SER A 53 -8.74 15.03 -6.02
C SER A 53 -9.54 15.33 -4.75
N PHE A 54 -8.89 15.90 -3.74
CA PHE A 54 -9.51 16.27 -2.47
C PHE A 54 -9.20 17.73 -2.10
N PRO A 55 -9.98 18.68 -2.60
CA PRO A 55 -9.78 20.11 -2.35
C PRO A 55 -9.70 20.47 -0.85
N GLU A 56 -10.38 19.70 0.00
CA GLU A 56 -10.35 19.87 1.45
C GLU A 56 -8.99 19.51 2.07
N LEU A 57 -8.22 18.61 1.46
CA LEU A 57 -6.85 18.32 1.88
C LEU A 57 -5.90 19.46 1.48
N SER A 58 -6.08 20.01 0.28
CA SER A 58 -5.24 21.08 -0.26
C SER A 58 -5.39 22.37 0.51
N SER A 59 -6.60 22.67 0.98
CA SER A 59 -6.96 23.99 1.56
C SER A 59 -6.89 24.06 3.08
N SER A 60 -6.79 22.92 3.79
CA SER A 60 -6.90 22.88 5.24
C SER A 60 -5.69 22.22 5.92
N PRO A 61 -4.77 23.00 6.52
CA PRO A 61 -3.65 22.46 7.29
C PRO A 61 -4.06 21.44 8.39
N PRO A 62 -5.17 21.65 9.14
CA PRO A 62 -5.65 20.64 10.08
C PRO A 62 -5.95 19.30 9.44
N ASN A 63 -6.60 19.27 8.26
CA ASN A 63 -6.95 18.05 7.57
C ASN A 63 -5.71 17.27 7.12
N ARG A 64 -4.67 17.96 6.68
CA ARG A 64 -3.38 17.33 6.33
C ARG A 64 -2.74 16.67 7.54
N ARG A 65 -2.80 17.31 8.71
CA ARG A 65 -2.27 16.71 9.93
C ARG A 65 -3.05 15.48 10.35
N ILE A 66 -4.38 15.54 10.26
CA ILE A 66 -5.26 14.38 10.52
C ILE A 66 -4.90 13.22 9.57
N LEU A 67 -4.68 13.50 8.28
CA LEU A 67 -4.28 12.46 7.32
C LEU A 67 -2.98 11.75 7.73
N LEU A 68 -1.97 12.50 8.16
CA LEU A 68 -0.70 11.93 8.63
C LEU A 68 -0.92 11.05 9.86
N ASP A 69 -1.60 11.56 10.86
CA ASP A 69 -1.83 10.85 12.12
C ASP A 69 -2.63 9.54 11.87
N GLU A 70 -3.67 9.61 11.04
CA GLU A 70 -4.50 8.45 10.67
C GLU A 70 -3.73 7.43 9.81
N ALA A 71 -2.88 7.87 8.89
CA ALA A 71 -2.03 6.94 8.11
C ALA A 71 -1.03 6.20 9.00
N ILE A 72 -0.46 6.89 10.00
CA ILE A 72 0.44 6.28 10.98
C ILE A 72 -0.31 5.27 11.86
N TRP A 73 -1.51 5.61 12.35
CA TRP A 73 -2.32 4.71 13.15
C TRP A 73 -2.78 3.49 12.34
N LEU A 74 -3.27 3.69 11.12
CA LEU A 74 -3.63 2.59 10.23
C LEU A 74 -2.44 1.65 9.98
N ARG A 75 -1.24 2.18 9.79
CA ARG A 75 -0.01 1.39 9.66
C ARG A 75 0.26 0.53 10.89
N GLN A 76 0.04 1.06 12.09
CA GLN A 76 0.20 0.32 13.34
C GLN A 76 -0.86 -0.77 13.49
N ASP A 77 -2.11 -0.49 13.14
CA ASP A 77 -3.18 -1.48 13.14
C ASP A 77 -2.89 -2.63 12.15
N ILE A 78 -2.37 -2.31 10.96
CA ILE A 78 -1.96 -3.31 9.97
C ILE A 78 -0.83 -4.19 10.53
N LEU A 79 0.14 -3.62 11.25
CA LEU A 79 1.20 -4.41 11.88
C LEU A 79 0.63 -5.42 12.88
N LEU A 80 -0.26 -4.98 13.76
CA LEU A 80 -0.89 -5.85 14.76
C LEU A 80 -1.74 -6.94 14.10
N ILE A 81 -2.49 -6.60 13.07
CA ILE A 81 -3.27 -7.57 12.28
C ILE A 81 -2.35 -8.64 11.69
N VAL A 82 -1.27 -8.22 11.04
CA VAL A 82 -0.32 -9.14 10.39
C VAL A 82 0.37 -10.05 11.40
N GLN A 83 0.78 -9.51 12.55
CA GLN A 83 1.39 -10.29 13.62
C GLN A 83 0.41 -11.33 14.18
N SER A 84 -0.83 -10.93 14.51
CA SER A 84 -1.84 -11.88 14.98
C SER A 84 -2.10 -13.00 13.99
N LEU A 85 -2.22 -12.69 12.69
CA LEU A 85 -2.44 -13.71 11.67
C LEU A 85 -1.26 -14.69 11.53
N VAL A 86 -0.04 -14.23 11.67
CA VAL A 86 1.16 -15.10 11.62
C VAL A 86 1.25 -15.97 12.88
N ASP A 87 0.78 -15.48 14.01
CA ASP A 87 0.70 -16.21 15.28
C ASP A 87 -0.57 -17.09 15.36
N GLU A 88 -1.35 -17.19 14.27
CA GLU A 88 -2.61 -17.95 14.17
C GLU A 88 -3.68 -17.47 15.16
N GLU A 89 -3.65 -16.17 15.48
CA GLU A 89 -4.60 -15.51 16.37
C GLU A 89 -5.54 -14.58 15.60
N LEU A 90 -6.67 -14.25 16.23
CA LEU A 90 -7.55 -13.21 15.70
C LEU A 90 -6.96 -11.82 15.97
N PRO A 91 -7.09 -10.86 15.02
CA PRO A 91 -6.69 -9.50 15.26
C PRO A 91 -7.40 -8.89 16.48
N PRO A 92 -6.74 -8.02 17.24
CA PRO A 92 -7.36 -7.34 18.37
C PRO A 92 -8.63 -6.59 17.94
N PRO A 93 -9.72 -6.66 18.73
CA PRO A 93 -11.02 -6.05 18.35
C PRO A 93 -10.92 -4.56 18.02
N TYR A 94 -10.03 -3.80 18.67
CA TYR A 94 -9.87 -2.38 18.40
C TYR A 94 -9.26 -2.09 17.01
N THR A 95 -8.42 -2.97 16.47
CA THR A 95 -7.88 -2.83 15.09
C THR A 95 -9.00 -3.06 14.06
N VAL A 96 -9.90 -4.02 14.33
CA VAL A 96 -11.09 -4.25 13.49
C VAL A 96 -12.00 -3.03 13.53
N HIS A 97 -12.23 -2.43 14.71
CA HIS A 97 -13.00 -1.20 14.82
C HIS A 97 -12.36 -0.03 14.07
N ALA A 98 -11.03 0.12 14.13
CA ALA A 98 -10.31 1.16 13.41
C ALA A 98 -10.47 0.99 11.89
N LEU A 99 -10.32 -0.23 11.35
CA LEU A 99 -10.58 -0.51 9.93
C LEU A 99 -12.02 -0.18 9.54
N ASN A 100 -13.00 -0.63 10.32
CA ASN A 100 -14.42 -0.39 10.03
C ASN A 100 -14.74 1.10 10.01
N ARG A 101 -14.15 1.90 10.88
CA ARG A 101 -14.30 3.36 10.88
C ARG A 101 -13.86 3.96 9.54
N ILE A 102 -12.70 3.56 9.02
CA ILE A 102 -12.19 4.06 7.73
C ILE A 102 -13.02 3.52 6.57
N LEU A 103 -13.43 2.26 6.60
CA LEU A 103 -14.20 1.62 5.53
C LEU A 103 -15.57 2.26 5.30
N THR A 104 -16.15 2.91 6.32
CA THR A 104 -17.44 3.58 6.23
C THR A 104 -17.37 5.02 5.73
N GLU A 105 -16.16 5.61 5.59
CA GLU A 105 -15.96 7.02 5.28
C GLU A 105 -15.88 7.33 3.77
N SER A 106 -16.03 6.32 2.93
CA SER A 106 -16.07 6.52 1.48
C SER A 106 -17.35 5.96 0.88
N GLY A 107 -17.74 6.53 -0.24
CA GLY A 107 -18.87 6.08 -1.03
C GLY A 107 -18.46 5.75 -2.45
N THR A 108 -19.21 4.85 -3.07
CA THR A 108 -19.12 4.59 -4.50
C THR A 108 -20.38 5.12 -5.16
N SER A 109 -20.24 6.05 -6.10
CA SER A 109 -21.34 6.49 -6.96
C SER A 109 -21.17 5.95 -8.37
N PHE A 110 -22.30 5.70 -9.02
CA PHE A 110 -22.33 5.27 -10.41
C PHE A 110 -22.90 6.39 -11.27
N ARG A 111 -22.26 6.67 -12.39
CA ARG A 111 -22.72 7.69 -13.32
C ARG A 111 -22.65 7.18 -14.76
N LEU A 112 -23.69 7.46 -15.53
CA LEU A 112 -23.68 7.25 -16.96
C LEU A 112 -23.15 8.52 -17.62
N ASP A 113 -22.00 8.42 -18.25
CA ASP A 113 -21.39 9.48 -19.03
C ASP A 113 -21.44 9.15 -20.51
N SER A 114 -21.67 10.16 -21.34
CA SER A 114 -21.60 10.05 -22.80
C SER A 114 -20.14 10.16 -23.24
N LEU A 115 -19.66 9.15 -23.93
CA LEU A 115 -18.34 9.12 -24.53
C LEU A 115 -18.49 9.38 -26.04
N ILE A 116 -17.94 10.48 -26.54
CA ILE A 116 -17.83 10.74 -27.94
C ILE A 116 -16.64 10.00 -28.50
N ILE A 117 -16.86 8.92 -29.23
CA ILE A 117 -15.77 8.21 -29.90
C ILE A 117 -15.53 8.89 -31.25
N THR A 118 -14.40 9.59 -31.35
CA THR A 118 -13.86 10.05 -32.62
C THR A 118 -12.98 8.95 -33.19
N SER A 119 -13.48 8.18 -34.16
CA SER A 119 -12.63 7.26 -34.92
C SER A 119 -11.82 8.08 -35.93
N GLU A 120 -10.50 8.06 -35.84
CA GLU A 120 -9.60 8.67 -36.84
C GLU A 120 -9.45 7.84 -38.12
N GLU A 121 -10.15 6.72 -38.26
CA GLU A 121 -10.12 5.88 -39.47
C GLU A 121 -11.46 5.86 -40.20
N GLU A 122 -11.42 6.46 -41.39
CA GLU A 122 -12.32 6.32 -42.57
C GLU A 122 -13.78 6.79 -42.47
N GLN A 123 -14.01 7.97 -43.11
CA GLN A 123 -15.16 8.36 -43.92
C GLN A 123 -16.52 7.67 -43.65
N SER A 124 -17.05 7.81 -42.47
CA SER A 124 -18.50 7.77 -42.28
C SER A 124 -18.89 8.76 -41.19
N GLU A 125 -19.70 9.74 -41.58
CA GLU A 125 -20.37 10.68 -40.66
C GLU A 125 -21.34 9.92 -39.77
N GLY A 126 -20.84 9.53 -38.61
CA GLY A 126 -21.64 8.90 -37.55
C GLY A 126 -20.94 9.08 -36.21
N MET A 127 -21.18 10.24 -35.58
CA MET A 127 -20.91 10.37 -34.14
C MET A 127 -21.82 9.38 -33.41
N GLN A 128 -21.26 8.28 -32.95
CA GLN A 128 -21.97 7.38 -32.03
C GLN A 128 -21.66 7.80 -30.60
N ASP A 129 -22.66 8.38 -29.95
CA ASP A 129 -22.61 8.57 -28.48
C ASP A 129 -22.76 7.20 -27.81
N GLN A 130 -21.69 6.76 -27.17
CA GLN A 130 -21.74 5.57 -26.35
C GLN A 130 -21.90 5.98 -24.88
N LEU A 131 -22.90 5.41 -24.21
CA LEU A 131 -23.05 5.57 -22.77
C LEU A 131 -22.12 4.60 -22.06
N VAL A 132 -21.30 5.13 -21.17
CA VAL A 132 -20.38 4.35 -20.33
C VAL A 132 -20.78 4.53 -18.87
N LEU A 133 -20.92 3.41 -18.17
CA LEU A 133 -21.14 3.43 -16.72
C LEU A 133 -19.79 3.61 -16.02
N ASN A 134 -19.57 4.80 -15.51
CA ASN A 134 -18.39 5.12 -14.71
C ASN A 134 -18.69 4.92 -13.23
N THR A 135 -17.71 4.37 -12.53
CA THR A 135 -17.72 4.26 -11.07
C THR A 135 -16.87 5.39 -10.53
N HIS A 136 -17.47 6.26 -9.74
CA HIS A 136 -16.77 7.32 -9.04
C HIS A 136 -16.67 6.94 -7.57
N GLU A 137 -15.45 6.68 -7.12
CA GLU A 137 -15.15 6.58 -5.70
C GLU A 137 -14.89 7.99 -5.17
N TYR A 138 -15.57 8.34 -4.10
CA TYR A 138 -15.36 9.61 -3.42
C TYR A 138 -15.08 9.38 -1.95
N ALA A 139 -14.13 10.12 -1.42
CA ALA A 139 -13.95 10.20 0.02
C ALA A 139 -14.87 11.29 0.56
N SER A 140 -15.72 10.92 1.49
CA SER A 140 -16.59 11.87 2.19
C SER A 140 -15.84 12.65 3.27
N SER A 141 -14.62 12.21 3.59
CA SER A 141 -13.77 12.80 4.61
C SER A 141 -12.29 12.54 4.33
N VAL A 142 -11.43 13.16 5.13
CA VAL A 142 -9.97 12.90 5.12
C VAL A 142 -9.65 11.42 5.32
N LEU A 143 -10.44 10.71 6.12
CA LEU A 143 -10.28 9.28 6.37
C LEU A 143 -10.61 8.44 5.15
N GLY A 144 -11.58 8.85 4.34
CA GLY A 144 -11.99 8.16 3.13
C GLY A 144 -10.84 8.01 2.12
N VAL A 145 -9.84 8.90 2.16
CA VAL A 145 -8.61 8.78 1.33
C VAL A 145 -7.85 7.50 1.65
N LEU A 146 -7.90 7.02 2.89
CA LEU A 146 -7.21 5.82 3.36
C LEU A 146 -8.05 4.54 3.16
N GLN A 147 -9.30 4.66 2.72
CA GLN A 147 -10.21 3.52 2.56
C GLN A 147 -9.67 2.40 1.67
N PRO A 148 -9.00 2.64 0.51
CA PRO A 148 -8.45 1.55 -0.28
C PRO A 148 -7.37 0.76 0.46
N ILE A 149 -6.64 1.40 1.37
CA ILE A 149 -5.61 0.76 2.19
C ILE A 149 -6.29 -0.08 3.28
N ALA A 150 -7.30 0.46 3.96
CA ALA A 150 -8.10 -0.27 4.96
C ALA A 150 -8.81 -1.48 4.33
N LEU A 151 -9.34 -1.35 3.11
CA LEU A 151 -9.91 -2.45 2.35
C LEU A 151 -8.87 -3.53 2.02
N SER A 152 -7.66 -3.11 1.63
CA SER A 152 -6.54 -4.02 1.41
C SER A 152 -6.17 -4.79 2.69
N ALA A 153 -6.18 -4.13 3.85
CA ALA A 153 -5.96 -4.77 5.15
C ALA A 153 -7.09 -5.75 5.51
N ALA A 154 -8.34 -5.37 5.30
CA ALA A 154 -9.50 -6.24 5.52
C ALA A 154 -9.42 -7.51 4.66
N ARG A 155 -9.00 -7.40 3.40
CA ARG A 155 -8.78 -8.56 2.52
C ARG A 155 -7.65 -9.46 3.00
N ILE A 156 -6.60 -8.92 3.61
CA ILE A 156 -5.56 -9.75 4.24
C ILE A 156 -6.18 -10.63 5.34
N VAL A 157 -7.05 -10.07 6.16
CA VAL A 157 -7.72 -10.82 7.25
C VAL A 157 -8.64 -11.92 6.71
N THR A 158 -9.37 -11.65 5.63
CA THR A 158 -10.46 -12.53 5.16
C THR A 158 -10.07 -13.48 4.05
N GLU A 159 -9.08 -13.14 3.24
CA GLU A 159 -8.76 -13.84 2.00
C GLU A 159 -7.33 -14.40 1.96
N ALA A 160 -6.39 -13.79 2.71
CA ALA A 160 -5.01 -14.22 2.64
C ALA A 160 -4.77 -15.51 3.43
N ASN A 161 -3.95 -16.40 2.87
CA ASN A 161 -3.42 -17.52 3.63
C ASN A 161 -2.31 -17.02 4.57
N PRO A 162 -2.46 -17.12 5.91
CA PRO A 162 -1.48 -16.60 6.88
C PRO A 162 -0.05 -17.09 6.63
N ILE A 163 0.12 -18.34 6.19
CA ILE A 163 1.43 -18.95 5.88
C ILE A 163 2.17 -18.17 4.78
N ARG A 164 1.45 -17.41 3.94
CA ARG A 164 2.02 -16.62 2.86
C ARG A 164 2.37 -15.19 3.27
N ILE A 165 1.92 -14.76 4.43
CA ILE A 165 2.32 -13.48 5.01
C ILE A 165 3.66 -13.69 5.71
N ARG A 166 4.70 -13.00 5.27
CA ARG A 166 6.06 -13.27 5.73
C ARG A 166 6.85 -12.00 5.99
N GLN A 167 7.68 -12.06 6.98
CA GLN A 167 8.75 -11.08 7.16
C GLN A 167 9.99 -11.48 6.35
N CYS A 168 10.71 -10.49 5.85
CA CYS A 168 11.92 -10.71 5.07
C CYS A 168 13.00 -11.42 5.91
N ALA A 169 13.57 -12.51 5.36
CA ALA A 169 14.59 -13.31 6.03
C ALA A 169 16.00 -12.67 6.05
N ALA A 170 16.17 -11.44 5.61
CA ALA A 170 17.41 -10.69 5.73
C ALA A 170 17.49 -10.08 7.14
N GLY A 171 18.56 -10.36 7.89
CA GLY A 171 18.67 -10.03 9.32
C GLY A 171 18.55 -8.53 9.68
N ASN A 172 18.69 -7.63 8.70
CA ASN A 172 18.54 -6.19 8.86
C ASN A 172 17.36 -5.62 8.04
N CYS A 173 16.33 -6.43 7.79
CA CYS A 173 15.16 -6.02 7.01
C CYS A 173 13.89 -6.41 7.77
N MET A 174 13.03 -5.42 8.03
CA MET A 174 11.75 -5.62 8.71
C MET A 174 10.55 -5.72 7.77
N TYR A 175 10.76 -5.71 6.45
CA TYR A 175 9.68 -5.70 5.50
C TYR A 175 8.82 -6.94 5.57
N TRP A 176 7.52 -6.71 5.57
CA TRP A 176 6.49 -7.71 5.39
C TRP A 176 6.09 -7.81 3.93
N PHE A 177 5.73 -9.00 3.48
CA PHE A 177 5.23 -9.21 2.13
C PHE A 177 4.26 -10.41 2.07
N LEU A 178 3.35 -10.37 1.13
CA LEU A 178 2.51 -11.50 0.77
C LEU A 178 3.24 -12.30 -0.32
N ASP A 179 3.49 -13.58 -0.05
CA ASP A 179 4.10 -14.48 -1.02
C ASP A 179 3.09 -14.95 -2.06
N THR A 180 3.02 -14.23 -3.17
CA THR A 180 2.18 -14.55 -4.34
C THR A 180 2.84 -15.53 -5.32
N SER A 181 4.05 -16.03 -5.03
CA SER A 181 4.75 -16.98 -5.90
C SER A 181 4.04 -18.31 -5.95
N LYS A 182 4.13 -19.01 -7.11
CA LYS A 182 3.53 -20.34 -7.29
C LYS A 182 4.00 -21.34 -6.23
N SER A 183 5.27 -21.30 -5.85
CA SER A 183 5.86 -22.23 -4.89
C SER A 183 5.56 -21.89 -3.43
N GLY A 184 5.15 -20.66 -3.10
CA GLY A 184 4.96 -20.20 -1.73
C GLY A 184 6.24 -20.23 -0.89
N ARG A 185 7.43 -20.07 -1.51
CA ARG A 185 8.74 -20.21 -0.84
C ARG A 185 9.58 -18.93 -0.89
N ARG A 186 8.98 -17.78 -1.19
CA ARG A 186 9.68 -16.50 -1.19
C ARG A 186 10.19 -16.19 0.22
N ARG A 187 11.49 -15.94 0.34
CA ARG A 187 12.18 -15.68 1.62
C ARG A 187 12.53 -14.21 1.81
N TRP A 188 12.63 -13.44 0.74
CA TRP A 188 13.06 -12.04 0.77
C TRP A 188 11.99 -11.13 0.17
N CYS A 189 11.86 -9.95 0.75
CA CYS A 189 10.94 -8.93 0.26
C CYS A 189 11.24 -8.53 -1.20
N SER A 190 12.50 -8.63 -1.63
CA SER A 190 12.91 -8.44 -3.02
C SER A 190 14.20 -9.21 -3.30
N MET A 191 14.29 -9.82 -4.49
CA MET A 191 15.52 -10.47 -4.93
C MET A 191 16.63 -9.45 -5.22
N SER A 192 16.29 -8.31 -5.82
CA SER A 192 17.26 -7.27 -6.19
C SER A 192 17.91 -6.62 -4.96
N ARG A 193 17.17 -6.44 -3.87
CA ARG A 193 17.65 -5.81 -2.63
C ARG A 193 18.18 -6.85 -1.64
N CYS A 194 17.30 -7.63 -1.05
CA CYS A 194 17.66 -8.51 0.05
C CYS A 194 18.19 -9.88 -0.41
N GLY A 195 17.64 -10.45 -1.49
CA GLY A 195 18.07 -11.75 -1.99
C GLY A 195 19.50 -11.76 -2.50
N ASN A 196 19.88 -10.78 -3.31
CA ASN A 196 21.24 -10.67 -3.84
C ASN A 196 22.26 -10.36 -2.73
N ARG A 197 21.91 -9.48 -1.78
CA ARG A 197 22.75 -9.19 -0.61
C ARG A 197 23.00 -10.45 0.24
N ALA A 198 21.94 -11.25 0.50
CA ALA A 198 22.07 -12.50 1.23
C ALA A 198 22.94 -13.53 0.50
N LYS A 199 22.83 -13.63 -0.83
CA LYS A 199 23.69 -14.50 -1.65
C LYS A 199 25.16 -14.07 -1.59
N ALA A 200 25.42 -12.78 -1.74
CA ALA A 200 26.77 -12.22 -1.65
C ALA A 200 27.40 -12.51 -0.27
N ALA A 201 26.67 -12.23 0.81
CA ALA A 201 27.14 -12.49 2.18
C ALA A 201 27.44 -13.99 2.42
N LYS A 202 26.64 -14.89 1.85
CA LYS A 202 26.92 -16.34 1.92
C LYS A 202 28.19 -16.70 1.17
N HIS A 203 28.40 -16.16 -0.02
CA HIS A 203 29.59 -16.41 -0.86
C HIS A 203 30.86 -15.98 -0.13
N TYR A 204 30.88 -14.78 0.46
CA TYR A 204 32.05 -14.28 1.21
C TYR A 204 32.36 -15.14 2.44
N ARG A 205 31.36 -15.61 3.17
CA ARG A 205 31.57 -16.51 4.33
C ARG A 205 32.26 -17.81 3.93
N HIS A 206 31.83 -18.44 2.84
CA HIS A 206 32.48 -19.67 2.35
C HIS A 206 33.91 -19.48 1.87
N GLN A 207 34.29 -18.27 1.45
CA GLN A 207 35.68 -17.97 1.08
C GLN A 207 36.59 -17.65 2.28
N SER A 208 35.99 -17.30 3.42
CA SER A 208 36.70 -16.89 4.63
C SER A 208 36.91 -18.03 5.64
N GLU A 209 36.36 -19.22 5.41
CA GLU A 209 36.60 -20.42 6.20
C GLU A 209 37.91 -21.07 5.71
N PRO A 210 39.01 -21.06 6.50
CA PRO A 210 40.24 -21.76 6.14
C PRO A 210 40.00 -23.28 6.21
N SER A 211 40.47 -23.99 5.19
CA SER A 211 40.49 -25.47 5.12
C SER A 211 41.35 -26.08 6.21
#